data_1205edf319021bb5f4ebbcefcedb7c69
#
_entry.id   1205edf319021bb5f4ebbcefcedb7c69
#
_cell.length_a   1.000
_cell.length_b   1.000
_cell.length_c   1.000
_cell.angle_alpha   90.00
_cell.angle_beta   90.00
_cell.angle_gamma   90.00
#
_symmetry.space_group_name_H-M   'P 1'
#
loop_
_entity.id
_entity.type
_entity.pdbx_description
1 polymer ?
#
loop_
_entity_poly.entity_id
_entity_poly.type
_entity_poly.pdbx_seq_one_letter_code
_entity_poly.pdbx_strand_id
1 'polypeptide(L)'
;MFGDNGAEGTDLFKMVAGSPGTRDFLFAAINWSQTHPNAWGDPGSYVGYGPMWAQVSMTPFSQYKGWMAEGGIRNALIVSGPALKRPKGSINHGLMHVADIMPTLLEIAGASYPKTRNGLELPALFGKSWGPVLAGRAESPRTEQDYLAWEIFGNRAVRQGDWKLRWQYKPLGKGDWELFNLAADPAERKDLASERPDKVKALMALWDDYVRKNNVILPSRSMFETLDDQLPKRVPDDPGFPPLIYKRQFVPPKDMVADPKP
;
A
#
# COMPACT_ATOMS: atom_id res chain seq x y z
N MET A 1 -12.91 -1.65 -11.24
CA MET A 1 -12.78 -1.43 -9.77
C MET A 1 -11.49 -2.06 -9.31
N PHE A 2 -10.72 -1.37 -8.49
CA PHE A 2 -9.46 -1.90 -7.92
C PHE A 2 -9.23 -1.28 -6.54
N GLY A 3 -8.44 -1.96 -5.71
CA GLY A 3 -7.87 -1.40 -4.50
C GLY A 3 -6.59 -0.62 -4.83
N ASP A 4 -6.34 0.46 -4.13
CA ASP A 4 -5.16 1.32 -4.35
C ASP A 4 -3.93 0.83 -3.58
N ASN A 5 -4.14 0.11 -2.46
CA ASN A 5 -3.11 -0.45 -1.60
C ASN A 5 -3.63 -1.66 -0.82
N GLY A 6 -2.77 -2.31 -0.05
CA GLY A 6 -3.15 -3.35 0.88
C GLY A 6 -4.05 -2.86 2.01
N ALA A 7 -4.53 -3.78 2.83
CA ALA A 7 -5.41 -3.49 3.94
C ALA A 7 -4.81 -2.45 4.90
N GLU A 8 -5.65 -1.56 5.43
CA GLU A 8 -5.24 -0.52 6.36
C GLU A 8 -4.89 -1.10 7.73
N GLY A 9 -3.61 -1.09 8.06
CA GLY A 9 -3.09 -1.65 9.30
C GLY A 9 -2.57 -0.62 10.30
N THR A 10 -2.91 0.67 10.11
CA THR A 10 -2.45 1.72 11.01
C THR A 10 -2.94 1.47 12.43
N ASP A 11 -2.02 1.47 13.38
CA ASP A 11 -2.34 1.59 14.78
C ASP A 11 -2.79 3.02 15.06
N LEU A 12 -4.11 3.21 15.12
CA LEU A 12 -4.71 4.53 15.30
C LEU A 12 -4.20 5.22 16.57
N PHE A 13 -3.94 4.46 17.63
CA PHE A 13 -3.41 5.03 18.88
C PHE A 13 -2.01 5.62 18.68
N LYS A 14 -1.13 4.92 17.97
CA LYS A 14 0.20 5.42 17.66
C LYS A 14 0.16 6.63 16.74
N MET A 15 -0.66 6.59 15.70
CA MET A 15 -0.80 7.70 14.77
C MET A 15 -1.31 8.98 15.46
N VAL A 16 -2.30 8.84 16.32
CA VAL A 16 -2.93 9.95 17.04
C VAL A 16 -2.01 10.58 18.06
N ALA A 17 -1.19 9.78 18.73
CA ALA A 17 -0.24 10.28 19.73
C ALA A 17 0.75 11.30 19.14
N GLY A 18 1.07 11.20 17.84
CA GLY A 18 1.98 12.11 17.12
C GLY A 18 1.35 13.42 16.62
N SER A 19 0.03 13.61 16.75
CA SER A 19 -0.68 14.76 16.17
C SER A 19 -1.43 15.57 17.24
N PRO A 20 -0.80 16.51 17.92
CA PRO A 20 -1.38 17.20 19.08
C PRO A 20 -2.74 17.86 18.81
N GLY A 21 -2.94 18.46 17.64
CA GLY A 21 -4.18 19.18 17.31
C GLY A 21 -5.40 18.28 17.05
N THR A 22 -5.18 17.03 16.66
CA THR A 22 -6.26 16.06 16.36
C THR A 22 -6.38 14.98 17.40
N ARG A 23 -5.41 14.91 18.31
CA ARG A 23 -5.25 13.85 19.30
C ARG A 23 -6.50 13.64 20.14
N ASP A 24 -7.00 14.69 20.77
CA ASP A 24 -8.12 14.60 21.71
C ASP A 24 -9.41 14.19 21.00
N PHE A 25 -9.65 14.73 19.79
CA PHE A 25 -10.79 14.33 18.97
C PHE A 25 -10.74 12.85 18.58
N LEU A 26 -9.60 12.37 18.07
CA LEU A 26 -9.46 10.99 17.62
C LEU A 26 -9.52 9.98 18.78
N PHE A 27 -8.94 10.29 19.92
CA PHE A 27 -9.10 9.46 21.11
C PHE A 27 -10.55 9.40 21.58
N ALA A 28 -11.24 10.52 21.56
CA ALA A 28 -12.63 10.57 21.90
C ALA A 28 -13.49 9.74 20.93
N ALA A 29 -13.24 9.87 19.63
CA ALA A 29 -13.96 9.13 18.58
C ALA A 29 -13.68 7.60 18.66
N ILE A 30 -12.42 7.20 18.89
CA ILE A 30 -12.07 5.78 19.10
C ILE A 30 -12.75 5.23 20.34
N ASN A 31 -12.71 5.97 21.45
CA ASN A 31 -13.37 5.53 22.69
C ASN A 31 -14.87 5.40 22.52
N TRP A 32 -15.50 6.38 21.86
CA TRP A 32 -16.93 6.28 21.53
C TRP A 32 -17.24 5.05 20.69
N SER A 33 -16.48 4.79 19.64
CA SER A 33 -16.67 3.61 18.79
C SER A 33 -16.50 2.30 19.55
N GLN A 34 -15.56 2.23 20.51
CA GLN A 34 -15.36 1.04 21.35
C GLN A 34 -16.51 0.79 22.32
N THR A 35 -17.14 1.86 22.81
CA THR A 35 -18.29 1.76 23.73
C THR A 35 -19.62 1.59 23.02
N HIS A 36 -19.65 1.77 21.68
CA HIS A 36 -20.85 1.64 20.85
C HIS A 36 -20.61 0.63 19.70
N PRO A 37 -20.40 -0.66 20.00
CA PRO A 37 -20.06 -1.65 18.99
C PRO A 37 -21.14 -1.83 17.91
N ASN A 38 -22.39 -1.54 18.22
CA ASN A 38 -23.49 -1.62 17.25
C ASN A 38 -23.46 -0.52 16.19
N ALA A 39 -22.69 0.54 16.40
CA ALA A 39 -22.49 1.63 15.46
C ALA A 39 -21.25 1.42 14.55
N TRP A 40 -20.57 0.30 14.64
CA TRP A 40 -19.38 0.04 13.83
C TRP A 40 -19.76 -0.08 12.36
N GLY A 41 -19.07 0.73 11.54
CA GLY A 41 -19.36 0.83 10.10
C GLY A 41 -20.41 1.86 9.71
N ASP A 42 -21.13 2.43 10.67
CA ASP A 42 -22.06 3.53 10.42
C ASP A 42 -21.33 4.85 10.14
N PRO A 43 -21.96 5.79 9.44
CA PRO A 43 -21.39 7.12 9.24
C PRO A 43 -21.01 7.78 10.57
N GLY A 44 -19.76 8.25 10.65
CA GLY A 44 -19.24 8.88 11.88
C GLY A 44 -18.58 7.92 12.85
N SER A 45 -18.65 6.60 12.66
CA SER A 45 -17.86 5.67 13.47
C SER A 45 -16.38 5.72 13.08
N TYR A 46 -15.50 5.61 14.08
CA TYR A 46 -14.05 5.59 13.91
C TYR A 46 -13.51 4.23 14.33
N VAL A 47 -13.50 3.31 13.40
CA VAL A 47 -13.06 1.92 13.67
C VAL A 47 -11.82 1.62 12.84
N GLY A 48 -10.70 1.37 13.52
CA GLY A 48 -9.52 0.77 12.93
C GLY A 48 -9.33 -0.63 13.49
N TYR A 49 -9.22 -1.62 12.60
CA TYR A 49 -9.01 -3.01 13.03
C TYR A 49 -7.54 -3.36 13.27
N GLY A 50 -6.64 -2.43 12.99
CA GLY A 50 -5.22 -2.51 13.32
C GLY A 50 -4.40 -3.51 12.51
N PRO A 51 -3.09 -3.62 12.81
CA PRO A 51 -2.14 -4.37 11.97
C PRO A 51 -2.42 -5.87 11.91
N MET A 52 -2.92 -6.46 12.98
CA MET A 52 -3.17 -7.91 13.01
C MET A 52 -4.30 -8.31 12.07
N TRP A 53 -5.41 -7.61 12.09
CA TRP A 53 -6.52 -7.86 11.17
C TRP A 53 -6.23 -7.44 9.74
N ALA A 54 -5.42 -6.38 9.56
CA ALA A 54 -4.91 -6.03 8.23
C ALA A 54 -4.09 -7.17 7.64
N GLN A 55 -3.20 -7.81 8.44
CA GLN A 55 -2.46 -8.98 8.01
C GLN A 55 -3.39 -10.16 7.67
N VAL A 56 -4.42 -10.41 8.46
CA VAL A 56 -5.43 -11.45 8.16
C VAL A 56 -6.11 -11.17 6.82
N SER A 57 -6.51 -9.91 6.58
CA SER A 57 -7.18 -9.50 5.34
C SER A 57 -6.30 -9.64 4.10
N MET A 58 -4.97 -9.61 4.25
CA MET A 58 -4.02 -9.75 3.14
C MET A 58 -3.53 -11.18 2.92
N THR A 59 -3.95 -12.14 3.74
CA THR A 59 -3.59 -13.55 3.56
C THR A 59 -3.88 -14.04 2.14
N PRO A 60 -2.94 -14.77 1.47
CA PRO A 60 -1.71 -15.37 2.01
C PRO A 60 -0.46 -14.47 1.94
N PHE A 61 -0.59 -13.22 1.54
CA PHE A 61 0.54 -12.29 1.39
C PHE A 61 1.00 -11.73 2.72
N SER A 62 2.29 -11.42 2.83
CA SER A 62 2.87 -10.77 4.01
C SER A 62 2.59 -9.28 4.03
N GLN A 63 2.42 -8.77 5.23
CA GLN A 63 2.26 -7.36 5.54
C GLN A 63 0.98 -6.73 4.94
N TYR A 64 0.91 -5.41 4.94
CA TYR A 64 -0.28 -4.63 4.61
C TYR A 64 0.14 -3.24 4.13
N LYS A 65 -0.79 -2.31 3.93
CA LYS A 65 -0.57 -0.93 3.46
C LYS A 65 0.63 -0.26 4.14
N GLY A 66 1.42 0.45 3.36
CA GLY A 66 2.64 1.17 3.79
C GLY A 66 3.92 0.34 3.75
N TRP A 67 3.82 -0.94 3.41
CA TRP A 67 4.96 -1.85 3.30
C TRP A 67 5.15 -2.36 1.87
N MET A 68 6.37 -2.80 1.55
CA MET A 68 6.75 -3.24 0.21
C MET A 68 6.56 -4.74 -0.03
N ALA A 69 6.08 -5.49 0.97
CA ALA A 69 5.67 -6.87 0.75
C ALA A 69 4.41 -6.96 -0.11
N GLU A 70 4.13 -8.13 -0.69
CA GLU A 70 2.98 -8.32 -1.58
C GLU A 70 1.65 -7.90 -0.92
N GLY A 71 1.49 -8.10 0.39
CA GLY A 71 0.29 -7.65 1.11
C GLY A 71 0.13 -6.13 1.18
N GLY A 72 1.20 -5.37 1.01
CA GLY A 72 1.14 -3.90 0.96
C GLY A 72 0.85 -3.34 -0.42
N ILE A 73 1.30 -4.00 -1.49
CA ILE A 73 1.30 -3.46 -2.85
C ILE A 73 0.46 -4.25 -3.86
N ARG A 74 0.08 -5.49 -3.55
CA ARG A 74 -0.70 -6.34 -4.45
C ARG A 74 -2.19 -6.26 -4.14
N ASN A 75 -2.97 -5.89 -5.14
CA ASN A 75 -4.41 -5.75 -5.02
C ASN A 75 -5.15 -6.45 -6.15
N ALA A 76 -6.41 -6.82 -5.87
CA ALA A 76 -7.31 -7.30 -6.89
C ALA A 76 -7.78 -6.15 -7.79
N LEU A 77 -7.90 -6.43 -9.07
CA LEU A 77 -8.50 -5.57 -10.08
C LEU A 77 -9.64 -6.31 -10.75
N ILE A 78 -10.81 -5.67 -10.82
CA ILE A 78 -11.97 -6.19 -11.57
C ILE A 78 -12.17 -5.31 -12.79
N VAL A 79 -12.15 -5.93 -13.97
CA VAL A 79 -12.40 -5.27 -15.25
C VAL A 79 -13.67 -5.84 -15.87
N SER A 80 -14.54 -4.96 -16.34
CA SER A 80 -15.77 -5.34 -17.06
C SER A 80 -16.04 -4.31 -18.17
N GLY A 81 -16.49 -4.78 -19.31
CA GLY A 81 -16.82 -3.89 -20.43
C GLY A 81 -16.73 -4.59 -21.79
N PRO A 82 -17.21 -3.91 -22.85
CA PRO A 82 -17.28 -4.49 -24.20
C PRO A 82 -15.90 -4.74 -24.84
N ALA A 83 -14.87 -4.04 -24.40
CA ALA A 83 -13.49 -4.23 -24.86
C ALA A 83 -12.87 -5.56 -24.39
N LEU A 84 -13.44 -6.18 -23.35
CA LEU A 84 -12.95 -7.44 -22.79
C LEU A 84 -13.37 -8.63 -23.65
N LYS A 85 -12.40 -9.34 -24.22
CA LYS A 85 -12.60 -10.53 -25.06
C LYS A 85 -12.26 -11.84 -24.32
N ARG A 86 -11.94 -11.78 -23.04
CA ARG A 86 -11.72 -12.96 -22.19
C ARG A 86 -13.07 -13.55 -21.72
N PRO A 87 -13.10 -14.84 -21.39
CA PRO A 87 -14.31 -15.46 -20.82
C PRO A 87 -14.78 -14.73 -19.56
N LYS A 88 -16.09 -14.60 -19.39
CA LYS A 88 -16.67 -14.00 -18.17
C LYS A 88 -16.26 -14.81 -16.93
N GLY A 89 -15.89 -14.11 -15.87
CA GLY A 89 -15.45 -14.73 -14.62
C GLY A 89 -14.04 -15.32 -14.66
N SER A 90 -13.28 -15.14 -15.77
CA SER A 90 -11.90 -15.58 -15.82
C SER A 90 -11.01 -14.77 -14.88
N ILE A 91 -10.02 -15.44 -14.26
CA ILE A 91 -8.99 -14.82 -13.43
C ILE A 91 -7.70 -14.72 -14.26
N ASN A 92 -7.03 -13.59 -14.16
CA ASN A 92 -5.73 -13.35 -14.76
C ASN A 92 -4.71 -13.03 -13.66
N HIS A 93 -3.58 -13.72 -13.65
CA HIS A 93 -2.49 -13.53 -12.70
C HIS A 93 -1.32 -12.72 -13.27
N GLY A 94 -1.46 -12.18 -14.47
CA GLY A 94 -0.42 -11.36 -15.11
C GLY A 94 -0.10 -10.09 -14.31
N LEU A 95 1.16 -9.71 -14.35
CA LEU A 95 1.64 -8.52 -13.65
C LEU A 95 1.13 -7.24 -14.34
N MET A 96 0.26 -6.51 -13.66
CA MET A 96 -0.29 -5.22 -14.06
C MET A 96 0.01 -4.17 -12.98
N HIS A 97 -0.05 -2.90 -13.36
CA HIS A 97 0.22 -1.77 -12.46
C HIS A 97 -0.86 -0.70 -12.64
N VAL A 98 -1.15 0.07 -11.60
CA VAL A 98 -2.13 1.17 -11.66
C VAL A 98 -1.80 2.20 -12.74
N ALA A 99 -0.52 2.46 -12.98
CA ALA A 99 -0.06 3.35 -14.06
C ALA A 99 -0.46 2.89 -15.47
N ASP A 100 -0.84 1.62 -15.63
CA ASP A 100 -1.27 1.06 -16.92
C ASP A 100 -2.69 1.47 -17.30
N ILE A 101 -3.47 2.00 -16.35
CA ILE A 101 -4.85 2.44 -16.59
C ILE A 101 -4.88 3.55 -17.64
N MET A 102 -4.05 4.57 -17.49
CA MET A 102 -4.04 5.72 -18.41
C MET A 102 -3.77 5.30 -19.87
N PRO A 103 -2.66 4.60 -20.18
CA PRO A 103 -2.41 4.18 -21.56
C PRO A 103 -3.48 3.22 -22.10
N THR A 104 -4.10 2.40 -21.21
CA THR A 104 -5.21 1.51 -21.62
C THR A 104 -6.45 2.30 -22.03
N LEU A 105 -6.83 3.32 -21.24
CA LEU A 105 -7.97 4.16 -21.57
C LEU A 105 -7.73 4.98 -22.84
N LEU A 106 -6.52 5.49 -23.04
CA LEU A 106 -6.15 6.19 -24.26
C LEU A 106 -6.26 5.28 -25.50
N GLU A 107 -5.77 4.05 -25.41
CA GLU A 107 -5.88 3.07 -26.51
C GLU A 107 -7.36 2.75 -26.83
N ILE A 108 -8.18 2.49 -25.78
CA ILE A 108 -9.62 2.21 -25.96
C ILE A 108 -10.36 3.41 -26.60
N ALA A 109 -9.99 4.62 -26.22
CA ALA A 109 -10.56 5.86 -26.74
C ALA A 109 -10.01 6.26 -28.14
N GLY A 110 -9.02 5.57 -28.68
CA GLY A 110 -8.33 5.96 -29.90
C GLY A 110 -7.58 7.30 -29.77
N ALA A 111 -7.22 7.67 -28.53
CA ALA A 111 -6.56 8.94 -28.21
C ALA A 111 -5.06 8.74 -27.99
N SER A 112 -4.30 9.81 -28.19
CA SER A 112 -2.85 9.84 -27.97
C SER A 112 -2.50 10.65 -26.74
N TYR A 113 -1.49 10.21 -25.98
CA TYR A 113 -0.91 11.03 -24.92
C TYR A 113 -0.14 12.19 -25.52
N PRO A 114 -0.42 13.45 -25.14
CA PRO A 114 0.26 14.60 -25.70
C PRO A 114 1.72 14.65 -25.26
N LYS A 115 2.60 15.07 -26.16
CA LYS A 115 4.02 15.30 -25.82
C LYS A 115 4.25 16.57 -25.03
N THR A 116 3.38 17.56 -25.23
CA THR A 116 3.47 18.85 -24.55
C THR A 116 2.11 19.31 -24.05
N ARG A 117 2.08 20.11 -22.99
CA ARG A 117 0.90 20.80 -22.48
C ARG A 117 1.29 22.21 -22.02
N ASN A 118 0.60 23.22 -22.55
CA ASN A 118 0.88 24.63 -22.24
C ASN A 118 2.35 25.01 -22.44
N GLY A 119 2.99 24.48 -23.51
CA GLY A 119 4.39 24.75 -23.83
C GLY A 119 5.42 23.96 -23.02
N LEU A 120 4.98 23.13 -22.07
CA LEU A 120 5.86 22.28 -21.26
C LEU A 120 5.86 20.85 -21.80
N GLU A 121 7.04 20.24 -21.90
CA GLU A 121 7.17 18.82 -22.21
C GLU A 121 6.58 17.96 -21.08
N LEU A 122 5.82 16.95 -21.47
CA LEU A 122 5.26 15.96 -20.52
C LEU A 122 6.18 14.74 -20.47
N PRO A 123 6.37 14.16 -19.26
CA PRO A 123 7.10 12.91 -19.14
C PRO A 123 6.37 11.79 -19.87
N ALA A 124 7.10 10.84 -20.44
CA ALA A 124 6.52 9.65 -21.05
C ALA A 124 5.70 8.86 -20.03
N LEU A 125 4.61 8.22 -20.50
CA LEU A 125 3.83 7.34 -19.63
C LEU A 125 4.69 6.15 -19.17
N PHE A 126 4.73 5.92 -17.88
CA PHE A 126 5.41 4.77 -17.29
C PHE A 126 4.65 3.45 -17.55
N GLY A 127 3.32 3.53 -17.56
CA GLY A 127 2.43 2.38 -17.72
C GLY A 127 2.42 1.83 -19.14
N LYS A 128 1.97 0.58 -19.26
CA LYS A 128 1.75 -0.14 -20.52
C LYS A 128 0.28 -0.47 -20.69
N SER A 129 -0.27 -0.29 -21.88
CA SER A 129 -1.67 -0.61 -22.14
C SER A 129 -2.00 -2.08 -21.93
N TRP A 130 -3.15 -2.34 -21.34
CA TRP A 130 -3.73 -3.68 -21.22
C TRP A 130 -4.43 -4.17 -22.50
N GLY A 131 -4.40 -3.42 -23.59
CA GLY A 131 -5.05 -3.78 -24.83
C GLY A 131 -4.84 -5.24 -25.23
N PRO A 132 -3.62 -5.78 -25.29
CA PRO A 132 -3.36 -7.20 -25.56
C PRO A 132 -4.00 -8.14 -24.53
N VAL A 133 -4.02 -7.78 -23.23
CA VAL A 133 -4.63 -8.57 -22.14
C VAL A 133 -6.16 -8.59 -22.27
N LEU A 134 -6.77 -7.43 -22.49
CA LEU A 134 -8.23 -7.30 -22.69
C LEU A 134 -8.70 -8.07 -23.91
N ALA A 135 -7.89 -8.11 -24.95
CA ALA A 135 -8.15 -8.87 -26.17
C ALA A 135 -7.88 -10.38 -26.03
N GLY A 136 -7.41 -10.86 -24.90
CA GLY A 136 -7.09 -12.27 -24.65
C GLY A 136 -5.83 -12.76 -25.38
N ARG A 137 -4.97 -11.87 -25.86
CA ARG A 137 -3.74 -12.20 -26.61
C ARG A 137 -2.50 -12.29 -25.71
N ALA A 138 -2.58 -11.81 -24.48
CA ALA A 138 -1.48 -11.86 -23.52
C ALA A 138 -2.02 -11.99 -22.09
N GLU A 139 -1.20 -12.47 -21.18
CA GLU A 139 -1.51 -12.53 -19.75
C GLU A 139 -1.06 -11.25 -19.02
N SER A 140 -0.03 -10.58 -19.51
CA SER A 140 0.52 -9.34 -18.96
C SER A 140 0.84 -8.35 -20.08
N PRO A 141 0.76 -7.04 -19.85
CA PRO A 141 1.29 -6.04 -20.77
C PRO A 141 2.83 -5.97 -20.72
N ARG A 142 3.46 -6.72 -19.81
CA ARG A 142 4.90 -6.73 -19.57
C ARG A 142 5.55 -8.00 -20.04
N THR A 143 6.78 -7.87 -20.47
CA THR A 143 7.70 -8.96 -20.79
C THR A 143 8.58 -9.28 -19.59
N GLU A 144 9.40 -10.33 -19.68
CA GLU A 144 10.35 -10.70 -18.64
C GLU A 144 11.50 -9.68 -18.47
N GLN A 145 11.73 -8.82 -19.48
CA GLN A 145 12.71 -7.74 -19.41
C GLN A 145 12.21 -6.52 -18.67
N ASP A 146 10.90 -6.38 -18.54
CA ASP A 146 10.29 -5.26 -17.85
C ASP A 146 10.41 -5.41 -16.33
N TYR A 147 10.60 -4.28 -15.66
CA TYR A 147 10.59 -4.25 -14.21
C TYR A 147 9.60 -3.22 -13.67
N LEU A 148 9.16 -3.42 -12.45
CA LEU A 148 8.43 -2.45 -11.64
C LEU A 148 9.23 -2.15 -10.38
N ALA A 149 9.16 -0.90 -9.93
CA ALA A 149 9.78 -0.53 -8.67
C ALA A 149 8.87 0.43 -7.89
N TRP A 150 9.00 0.42 -6.58
CA TRP A 150 8.19 1.19 -5.66
C TRP A 150 9.03 1.79 -4.55
N GLU A 151 8.63 2.95 -4.09
CA GLU A 151 9.14 3.58 -2.88
C GLU A 151 7.98 4.20 -2.11
N ILE A 152 7.96 4.00 -0.81
CA ILE A 152 7.09 4.72 0.13
C ILE A 152 7.74 4.78 1.51
N PHE A 153 7.84 5.98 2.06
CA PHE A 153 8.41 6.20 3.41
C PHE A 153 9.84 5.68 3.57
N GLY A 154 10.61 5.60 2.46
CA GLY A 154 11.94 5.03 2.40
C GLY A 154 11.99 3.50 2.30
N ASN A 155 10.86 2.79 2.47
CA ASN A 155 10.75 1.39 2.09
C ASN A 155 10.73 1.29 0.57
N ARG A 156 11.40 0.30 0.01
CA ARG A 156 11.60 0.20 -1.43
C ARG A 156 11.62 -1.23 -1.92
N ALA A 157 11.21 -1.43 -3.15
CA ALA A 157 11.27 -2.73 -3.81
C ALA A 157 11.43 -2.56 -5.32
N VAL A 158 12.00 -3.59 -5.95
CA VAL A 158 12.04 -3.74 -7.40
C VAL A 158 11.70 -5.20 -7.74
N ARG A 159 10.89 -5.37 -8.79
CA ARG A 159 10.46 -6.68 -9.26
C ARG A 159 10.69 -6.81 -10.76
N GLN A 160 11.28 -7.93 -11.18
CA GLN A 160 11.38 -8.36 -12.56
C GLN A 160 10.97 -9.82 -12.69
N GLY A 161 9.93 -10.09 -13.48
CA GLY A 161 9.33 -11.41 -13.54
C GLY A 161 8.89 -11.90 -12.16
N ASP A 162 9.37 -13.08 -11.76
CA ASP A 162 9.07 -13.69 -10.47
C ASP A 162 10.00 -13.24 -9.33
N TRP A 163 11.05 -12.52 -9.65
CA TRP A 163 12.04 -12.10 -8.66
C TRP A 163 11.75 -10.71 -8.13
N LYS A 164 11.76 -10.59 -6.81
CA LYS A 164 11.56 -9.32 -6.11
C LYS A 164 12.68 -9.09 -5.10
N LEU A 165 13.30 -7.94 -5.18
CA LEU A 165 14.24 -7.42 -4.21
C LEU A 165 13.55 -6.34 -3.40
N ARG A 166 13.59 -6.44 -2.07
CA ARG A 166 12.89 -5.57 -1.15
C ARG A 166 13.82 -5.07 -0.07
N TRP A 167 13.69 -3.81 0.29
CA TRP A 167 14.35 -3.21 1.44
C TRP A 167 13.33 -2.50 2.30
N GLN A 168 13.29 -2.80 3.58
CA GLN A 168 12.35 -2.21 4.52
C GLN A 168 13.01 -1.91 5.85
N TYR A 169 12.56 -0.82 6.48
CA TYR A 169 12.96 -0.45 7.82
C TYR A 169 12.52 -1.49 8.87
N LYS A 170 13.28 -1.58 9.95
CA LYS A 170 12.85 -2.30 11.16
C LYS A 170 11.61 -1.62 11.76
N PRO A 171 10.73 -2.33 12.51
CA PRO A 171 10.89 -3.74 12.91
C PRO A 171 10.34 -4.77 11.91
N LEU A 172 9.58 -4.37 10.88
CA LEU A 172 8.97 -5.31 9.94
C LEU A 172 9.90 -5.77 8.81
N GLY A 173 10.92 -4.98 8.48
CA GLY A 173 12.01 -5.37 7.61
C GLY A 173 13.30 -5.57 8.38
N LYS A 174 14.34 -6.06 7.70
CA LYS A 174 15.69 -6.25 8.28
C LYS A 174 16.50 -4.95 8.34
N GLY A 175 16.12 -3.91 7.58
CA GLY A 175 16.97 -2.75 7.29
C GLY A 175 18.09 -3.11 6.32
N ASP A 176 17.89 -4.14 5.52
CA ASP A 176 18.80 -4.63 4.48
C ASP A 176 17.99 -5.21 3.30
N TRP A 177 18.68 -5.50 2.19
CA TRP A 177 18.05 -6.08 1.02
C TRP A 177 17.69 -7.56 1.24
N GLU A 178 16.45 -7.91 0.89
CA GLU A 178 15.87 -9.24 0.95
C GLU A 178 15.41 -9.65 -0.45
N LEU A 179 15.69 -10.88 -0.86
CA LEU A 179 15.35 -11.40 -2.18
C LEU A 179 14.32 -12.52 -2.09
N PHE A 180 13.28 -12.44 -2.91
CA PHE A 180 12.20 -13.42 -2.95
C PHE A 180 11.90 -13.89 -4.38
N ASN A 181 11.52 -15.17 -4.51
CA ASN A 181 10.91 -15.70 -5.72
C ASN A 181 9.40 -15.83 -5.51
N LEU A 182 8.63 -14.92 -6.07
CA LEU A 182 7.19 -14.81 -5.83
C LEU A 182 6.36 -15.94 -6.46
N ALA A 183 6.90 -16.68 -7.44
CA ALA A 183 6.24 -17.85 -8.00
C ALA A 183 6.26 -19.03 -7.01
N ALA A 184 7.37 -19.20 -6.30
CA ALA A 184 7.54 -20.27 -5.32
C ALA A 184 7.10 -19.85 -3.90
N ASP A 185 7.25 -18.57 -3.58
CA ASP A 185 6.99 -18.01 -2.25
C ASP A 185 6.27 -16.65 -2.35
N PRO A 186 4.99 -16.64 -2.69
CA PRO A 186 4.21 -15.41 -2.80
C PRO A 186 4.02 -14.69 -1.44
N ALA A 187 4.27 -15.37 -0.34
CA ALA A 187 4.19 -14.83 1.01
C ALA A 187 5.51 -14.21 1.51
N GLU A 188 6.58 -14.27 0.69
CA GLU A 188 7.88 -13.67 0.99
C GLU A 188 8.46 -14.11 2.36
N ARG A 189 8.42 -15.42 2.61
CA ARG A 189 8.87 -16.03 3.88
C ARG A 189 10.34 -16.38 3.90
N LYS A 190 10.90 -16.77 2.74
CA LYS A 190 12.28 -17.22 2.60
C LYS A 190 13.11 -16.20 1.85
N ASP A 191 13.95 -15.50 2.57
CA ASP A 191 14.95 -14.61 1.97
C ASP A 191 16.08 -15.43 1.29
N LEU A 192 16.25 -15.20 0.00
CA LEU A 192 17.21 -15.87 -0.88
C LEU A 192 18.44 -15.00 -1.19
N ALA A 193 18.61 -13.85 -0.54
CA ALA A 193 19.66 -12.89 -0.88
C ALA A 193 21.07 -13.49 -0.76
N SER A 194 21.33 -14.27 0.27
CA SER A 194 22.60 -14.96 0.45
C SER A 194 22.83 -16.14 -0.51
N GLU A 195 21.73 -16.81 -0.93
CA GLU A 195 21.79 -17.95 -1.86
C GLU A 195 21.95 -17.48 -3.33
N ARG A 196 21.46 -16.27 -3.66
CA ARG A 196 21.42 -15.76 -5.04
C ARG A 196 21.95 -14.32 -5.16
N PRO A 197 23.23 -14.09 -4.81
CA PRO A 197 23.87 -12.77 -4.92
C PRO A 197 23.89 -12.23 -6.36
N ASP A 198 23.88 -13.11 -7.36
CA ASP A 198 23.74 -12.76 -8.78
C ASP A 198 22.43 -12.02 -9.05
N LYS A 199 21.31 -12.52 -8.52
CA LYS A 199 19.99 -11.90 -8.66
C LYS A 199 19.87 -10.60 -7.87
N VAL A 200 20.43 -10.57 -6.67
CA VAL A 200 20.48 -9.32 -5.87
C VAL A 200 21.18 -8.23 -6.67
N LYS A 201 22.37 -8.50 -7.23
CA LYS A 201 23.12 -7.52 -8.04
C LYS A 201 22.35 -7.06 -9.26
N ALA A 202 21.70 -8.00 -9.97
CA ALA A 202 20.92 -7.66 -11.17
C ALA A 202 19.72 -6.76 -10.83
N LEU A 203 18.96 -7.06 -9.78
CA LEU A 203 17.81 -6.27 -9.36
C LEU A 203 18.23 -4.93 -8.73
N MET A 204 19.35 -4.84 -8.03
CA MET A 204 19.89 -3.57 -7.57
C MET A 204 20.20 -2.63 -8.73
N ALA A 205 20.76 -3.13 -9.81
CA ALA A 205 21.01 -2.30 -11.01
C ALA A 205 19.71 -1.75 -11.61
N LEU A 206 18.61 -2.52 -11.58
CA LEU A 206 17.29 -2.04 -12.00
C LEU A 206 16.70 -1.02 -11.03
N TRP A 207 16.93 -1.20 -9.73
CA TRP A 207 16.54 -0.21 -8.73
C TRP A 207 17.29 1.11 -8.95
N ASP A 208 18.59 1.07 -9.19
CA ASP A 208 19.41 2.27 -9.46
C ASP A 208 18.97 2.98 -10.73
N ASP A 209 18.59 2.21 -11.76
CA ASP A 209 18.02 2.76 -13.00
C ASP A 209 16.68 3.47 -12.73
N TYR A 210 15.81 2.85 -11.92
CA TYR A 210 14.54 3.45 -11.50
C TYR A 210 14.75 4.76 -10.73
N VAL A 211 15.65 4.76 -9.74
CA VAL A 211 16.00 5.96 -8.95
C VAL A 211 16.43 7.11 -9.85
N ARG A 212 17.33 6.83 -10.79
CA ARG A 212 17.84 7.83 -11.72
C ARG A 212 16.76 8.37 -12.65
N LYS A 213 15.91 7.48 -13.22
CA LYS A 213 14.87 7.86 -14.19
C LYS A 213 13.72 8.64 -13.56
N ASN A 214 13.41 8.35 -12.30
CA ASN A 214 12.27 8.93 -11.61
C ASN A 214 12.66 9.95 -10.53
N ASN A 215 13.95 10.30 -10.44
CA ASN A 215 14.47 11.25 -9.47
C ASN A 215 14.00 10.94 -8.03
N VAL A 216 14.11 9.66 -7.65
CA VAL A 216 13.66 9.21 -6.31
C VAL A 216 14.53 9.82 -5.24
N ILE A 217 13.89 10.46 -4.26
CA ILE A 217 14.55 11.05 -3.09
C ILE A 217 14.20 10.18 -1.89
N LEU A 218 15.20 9.48 -1.38
CA LEU A 218 15.00 8.67 -0.17
C LEU A 218 15.13 9.55 1.07
N PRO A 219 14.22 9.40 2.05
CA PRO A 219 14.37 10.08 3.34
C PRO A 219 15.59 9.53 4.08
N SER A 220 16.24 10.40 4.85
CA SER A 220 17.39 10.00 5.67
C SER A 220 17.02 9.10 6.85
N ARG A 221 15.74 9.12 7.23
CA ARG A 221 15.15 8.31 8.32
C ARG A 221 13.77 7.79 7.91
N SER A 222 13.39 6.66 8.47
CA SER A 222 12.04 6.15 8.33
C SER A 222 10.99 7.15 8.83
N MET A 223 9.86 7.24 8.18
CA MET A 223 8.71 7.99 8.70
C MET A 223 8.30 7.46 10.09
N PHE A 224 8.39 6.16 10.31
CA PHE A 224 8.06 5.54 11.59
C PHE A 224 9.06 5.94 12.70
N GLU A 225 10.36 6.04 12.41
CA GLU A 225 11.35 6.57 13.34
C GLU A 225 11.11 8.05 13.64
N THR A 226 10.72 8.82 12.63
CA THR A 226 10.39 10.24 12.82
C THR A 226 9.14 10.41 13.68
N LEU A 227 8.15 9.56 13.50
CA LEU A 227 6.95 9.54 14.34
C LEU A 227 7.28 9.10 15.77
N ASP A 228 8.10 8.08 15.95
CA ASP A 228 8.52 7.61 17.29
C ASP A 228 9.29 8.70 18.07
N ASP A 229 10.10 9.51 17.38
CA ASP A 229 10.79 10.66 18.01
C ASP A 229 9.84 11.79 18.39
N GLN A 230 8.74 11.95 17.65
CA GLN A 230 7.71 12.96 17.92
C GLN A 230 6.67 12.50 18.94
N LEU A 231 6.57 11.18 19.17
CA LEU A 231 5.73 10.64 20.23
C LEU A 231 6.32 11.08 21.57
N PRO A 232 5.49 11.60 22.50
CA PRO A 232 5.92 11.81 23.86
C PRO A 232 6.47 10.47 24.37
N LYS A 233 7.75 10.43 24.73
CA LYS A 233 8.35 9.25 25.36
C LYS A 233 7.42 8.86 26.47
N ARG A 234 6.91 7.64 26.43
CA ARG A 234 5.96 7.12 27.43
C ARG A 234 6.58 7.38 28.80
N VAL A 235 5.93 8.25 29.57
CA VAL A 235 6.28 8.37 30.97
C VAL A 235 5.88 7.04 31.59
N PRO A 236 6.81 6.26 32.16
CA PRO A 236 6.51 4.90 32.65
C PRO A 236 5.35 4.85 33.65
N ASP A 237 5.07 5.97 34.29
CA ASP A 237 4.06 6.15 35.32
C ASP A 237 2.87 7.02 34.87
N ASP A 238 2.68 7.21 33.56
CA ASP A 238 1.41 7.79 33.10
C ASP A 238 0.32 6.73 33.23
N PRO A 239 -0.43 6.71 34.36
CA PRO A 239 -1.48 5.72 34.60
C PRO A 239 -2.63 5.92 33.65
N GLY A 240 -2.48 6.81 32.69
CA GLY A 240 -3.56 7.35 31.92
C GLY A 240 -3.60 6.94 30.46
N PHE A 241 -2.64 6.24 29.89
CA PHE A 241 -2.77 6.01 28.46
C PHE A 241 -3.92 5.04 28.12
N PRO A 242 -4.13 3.90 28.73
CA PRO A 242 -5.38 3.17 28.61
C PRO A 242 -6.53 3.75 29.46
N PRO A 243 -6.32 4.19 30.73
CA PRO A 243 -7.41 4.76 31.53
C PRO A 243 -7.92 6.12 31.06
N LEU A 244 -7.10 6.96 30.41
CA LEU A 244 -7.58 8.24 29.85
C LEU A 244 -8.59 8.06 28.73
N ILE A 245 -8.46 7.00 27.95
CA ILE A 245 -9.45 6.62 26.93
C ILE A 245 -10.80 6.34 27.58
N TYR A 246 -10.81 5.68 28.73
CA TYR A 246 -12.05 5.30 29.43
C TYR A 246 -12.65 6.39 30.32
N LYS A 247 -11.89 7.43 30.66
CA LYS A 247 -12.36 8.50 31.58
C LYS A 247 -12.91 9.74 30.89
N ARG A 248 -12.59 9.96 29.60
CA ARG A 248 -13.12 11.10 28.86
C ARG A 248 -14.43 10.70 28.18
N GLN A 249 -15.54 11.30 28.60
CA GLN A 249 -16.79 11.21 27.84
C GLN A 249 -16.61 11.95 26.51
N PHE A 250 -16.70 11.22 25.43
CA PHE A 250 -16.85 11.81 24.10
C PHE A 250 -18.32 12.23 23.93
N VAL A 251 -18.51 13.49 23.63
CA VAL A 251 -19.81 13.98 23.18
C VAL A 251 -19.71 14.05 21.66
N PRO A 252 -20.38 13.12 20.93
CA PRO A 252 -20.33 13.15 19.49
C PRO A 252 -20.88 14.49 18.96
N PRO A 253 -20.35 15.03 17.86
CA PRO A 253 -20.97 16.15 17.17
C PRO A 253 -22.45 15.86 16.90
N LYS A 254 -23.29 16.89 16.88
CA LYS A 254 -24.76 16.74 16.72
C LYS A 254 -25.19 16.03 15.44
N ASP A 255 -24.28 15.97 14.47
CA ASP A 255 -24.40 15.32 13.17
C ASP A 255 -23.85 13.88 13.15
N MET A 256 -23.17 13.43 14.21
CA MET A 256 -22.89 12.01 14.41
C MET A 256 -24.15 11.29 14.81
N VAL A 257 -24.46 10.20 14.12
CA VAL A 257 -25.67 9.41 14.26
C VAL A 257 -25.95 9.12 15.74
N ALA A 258 -27.13 9.54 16.20
CA ALA A 258 -27.63 9.14 17.50
C ALA A 258 -27.77 7.59 17.51
N ASP A 259 -27.51 6.98 18.66
CA ASP A 259 -27.72 5.55 18.87
C ASP A 259 -29.00 5.09 18.16
N PRO A 260 -28.96 4.03 17.36
CA PRO A 260 -30.19 3.41 16.92
C PRO A 260 -30.98 3.07 18.18
N LYS A 261 -32.20 3.59 18.28
CA LYS A 261 -33.10 3.25 19.40
C LYS A 261 -33.20 1.75 19.54
N PRO A 262 -33.24 1.22 20.76
CA PRO A 262 -33.34 -0.21 21.05
C PRO A 262 -34.52 -0.87 20.34
#